data_56a088a25332162e82f7d483ec78aa95
#
_entry.id   56a088a25332162e82f7d483ec78aa95
#
_cell.length_a   1.000
_cell.length_b   1.000
_cell.length_c   1.000
_cell.angle_alpha   90.00
_cell.angle_beta   90.00
_cell.angle_gamma   90.00
#
_symmetry.space_group_name_H-M   'P 1'
#
loop_
_entity.id
_entity.type
_entity.pdbx_description
1 polymer ?
#
loop_
_entity_poly.entity_id
_entity_poly.type
_entity_poly.pdbx_seq_one_letter_code
_entity_poly.pdbx_strand_id
1 'polypeptide(L)'
;MKVVLDTNVLLSGLMFPEGTPGRIIAAWVEARFEVALSLDQLAEIGRVLEYPKIRRKLGWDDQRIELFIKQLYIRAEVVELGPISVAVPRDLGDAPVLATLATAKADVLVTGDGDLLALRDKYPIQTPAEFVRRL
;
A
#
# COMPACT_ATOMS: atom_id res chain seq x y z
N MET A 1 3.87 5.57 14.27
CA MET A 1 3.77 4.20 13.72
C MET A 1 3.96 4.27 12.21
N LYS A 2 4.77 3.41 11.68
CA LYS A 2 5.06 3.35 10.25
C LYS A 2 4.37 2.12 9.64
N VAL A 3 3.65 2.31 8.55
CA VAL A 3 2.76 1.30 7.96
C VAL A 3 3.08 1.11 6.49
N VAL A 4 3.11 -0.13 6.04
CA VAL A 4 3.11 -0.45 4.61
C VAL A 4 1.69 -0.85 4.23
N LEU A 5 1.13 -0.19 3.22
CA LEU A 5 -0.19 -0.52 2.68
C LEU A 5 0.00 -1.30 1.39
N ASP A 6 -0.60 -2.49 1.30
CA ASP A 6 -0.65 -3.21 0.04
C ASP A 6 -1.33 -2.34 -1.02
N THR A 7 -0.88 -2.44 -2.25
CA THR A 7 -1.42 -1.63 -3.36
C THR A 7 -2.94 -1.75 -3.47
N ASN A 8 -3.48 -2.96 -3.30
CA ASN A 8 -4.93 -3.16 -3.39
C ASN A 8 -5.69 -2.47 -2.26
N VAL A 9 -5.10 -2.36 -1.07
CA VAL A 9 -5.70 -1.62 0.05
C VAL A 9 -5.76 -0.13 -0.29
N LEU A 10 -4.67 0.41 -0.82
CA LEU A 10 -4.62 1.82 -1.22
C LEU A 10 -5.66 2.11 -2.31
N LEU A 11 -5.70 1.29 -3.36
CA LEU A 11 -6.63 1.48 -4.47
C LEU A 11 -8.08 1.34 -4.02
N SER A 12 -8.39 0.35 -3.19
CA SER A 12 -9.74 0.19 -2.64
C SER A 12 -10.16 1.41 -1.81
N GLY A 13 -9.23 1.98 -1.05
CA GLY A 13 -9.50 3.19 -0.28
C GLY A 13 -9.80 4.40 -1.15
N LEU A 14 -9.14 4.50 -2.30
CA LEU A 14 -9.39 5.58 -3.26
C LEU A 14 -10.73 5.40 -3.97
N MET A 15 -11.06 4.17 -4.37
CA MET A 15 -12.29 3.88 -5.11
C MET A 15 -13.53 3.87 -4.23
N PHE A 16 -13.38 3.47 -2.97
CA PHE A 16 -14.49 3.36 -2.02
C PHE A 16 -14.12 4.07 -0.72
N PRO A 17 -14.16 5.43 -0.71
CA PRO A 17 -13.70 6.21 0.46
C PRO A 17 -14.46 5.93 1.74
N GLU A 18 -15.70 5.44 1.64
CA GLU A 18 -16.55 5.15 2.80
C GLU A 18 -16.31 3.75 3.37
N GLY A 19 -15.55 2.91 2.66
CA GLY A 19 -15.23 1.57 3.12
C GLY A 19 -14.08 1.54 4.14
N THR A 20 -13.77 0.34 4.61
CA THR A 20 -12.69 0.17 5.58
C THR A 20 -11.33 0.67 5.09
N PRO A 21 -10.87 0.33 3.86
CA PRO A 21 -9.64 0.92 3.35
C PRO A 21 -9.70 2.43 3.21
N GLY A 22 -10.87 2.99 2.88
CA GLY A 22 -11.05 4.44 2.79
C GLY A 22 -10.81 5.14 4.13
N ARG A 23 -11.21 4.51 5.23
CA ARG A 23 -10.97 5.05 6.58
C ARG A 23 -9.49 5.06 6.91
N ILE A 24 -8.74 4.08 6.43
CA ILE A 24 -7.29 4.03 6.59
C ILE A 24 -6.63 5.20 5.83
N ILE A 25 -7.05 5.43 4.59
CA ILE A 25 -6.54 6.56 3.79
C ILE A 25 -6.86 7.89 4.47
N ALA A 26 -8.07 8.05 4.99
CA ALA A 26 -8.47 9.27 5.70
C ALA A 26 -7.59 9.52 6.94
N ALA A 27 -7.28 8.47 7.69
CA ALA A 27 -6.41 8.57 8.85
C ALA A 27 -4.98 8.97 8.47
N TRP A 28 -4.50 8.47 7.33
CA TRP A 28 -3.19 8.87 6.81
C TRP A 28 -3.18 10.35 6.41
N VAL A 29 -4.22 10.80 5.73
CA VAL A 29 -4.36 12.22 5.37
C VAL A 29 -4.32 13.11 6.62
N GLU A 30 -4.87 12.62 7.73
CA GLU A 30 -4.81 13.31 9.02
C GLU A 30 -3.49 13.14 9.76
N ALA A 31 -2.51 12.51 9.12
CA ALA A 31 -1.17 12.27 9.69
C ALA A 31 -1.19 11.43 10.98
N ARG A 32 -2.13 10.51 11.11
CA ARG A 32 -2.23 9.65 12.29
C ARG A 32 -1.20 8.53 12.31
N PHE A 33 -0.59 8.24 11.18
CA PHE A 33 0.52 7.31 11.04
C PHE A 33 1.33 7.66 9.80
N GLU A 34 2.52 7.10 9.68
CA GLU A 34 3.38 7.26 8.51
C GLU A 34 3.18 6.09 7.56
N VAL A 35 3.32 6.32 6.26
CA VAL A 35 3.27 5.27 5.23
C VAL A 35 4.63 5.14 4.57
N ALA A 36 5.11 3.92 4.41
CA ALA A 36 6.30 3.61 3.63
C ALA A 36 5.92 2.93 2.32
N LEU A 37 6.55 3.32 1.24
CA LEU A 37 6.37 2.76 -0.09
C LEU A 37 7.74 2.51 -0.71
N SER A 38 7.85 1.45 -1.52
CA SER A 38 9.03 1.30 -2.37
C SER A 38 8.83 2.01 -3.70
N LEU A 39 9.91 2.29 -4.40
CA LEU A 39 9.82 2.79 -5.78
C LEU A 39 9.09 1.80 -6.68
N ASP A 40 9.28 0.50 -6.46
CA ASP A 40 8.58 -0.57 -7.19
C ASP A 40 7.07 -0.46 -6.99
N GLN A 41 6.62 -0.26 -5.76
CA GLN A 41 5.20 -0.11 -5.45
C GLN A 41 4.63 1.18 -6.05
N LEU A 42 5.38 2.25 -6.00
CA LEU A 42 4.97 3.52 -6.59
C LEU A 42 4.76 3.39 -8.09
N ALA A 43 5.65 2.68 -8.78
CA ALA A 43 5.52 2.39 -10.21
C ALA A 43 4.31 1.52 -10.50
N GLU A 44 4.05 0.51 -9.67
CA GLU A 44 2.88 -0.35 -9.80
C GLU A 44 1.58 0.45 -9.65
N ILE A 45 1.51 1.31 -8.66
CA ILE A 45 0.35 2.19 -8.45
C ILE A 45 0.09 3.04 -9.69
N GLY A 46 1.15 3.63 -10.26
CA GLY A 46 1.03 4.43 -11.48
C GLY A 46 0.46 3.65 -12.65
N ARG A 47 0.92 2.39 -12.84
CA ARG A 47 0.41 1.54 -13.93
C ARG A 47 -1.07 1.19 -13.71
N VAL A 48 -1.44 0.80 -12.49
CA VAL A 48 -2.79 0.34 -12.19
C VAL A 48 -3.80 1.50 -12.29
N LEU A 49 -3.41 2.71 -11.92
CA LEU A 49 -4.29 3.87 -12.05
C LEU A 49 -4.64 4.19 -13.50
N GLU A 50 -3.89 3.68 -14.46
CA GLU A 50 -4.19 3.86 -15.89
C GLU A 50 -5.07 2.75 -16.47
N TYR A 51 -5.34 1.68 -15.71
CA TYR A 51 -6.25 0.63 -16.17
C TYR A 51 -7.64 1.23 -16.40
N PRO A 52 -8.29 0.95 -17.57
CA PRO A 52 -9.55 1.60 -17.91
C PRO A 52 -10.63 1.46 -16.85
N LYS A 53 -10.72 0.29 -16.21
CA LYS A 53 -11.72 0.04 -15.16
C LYS A 53 -11.51 0.92 -13.93
N ILE A 54 -10.27 1.06 -13.50
CA ILE A 54 -9.90 1.88 -12.35
C ILE A 54 -10.10 3.35 -12.69
N ARG A 55 -9.61 3.75 -13.84
CA ARG A 55 -9.69 5.14 -14.30
C ARG A 55 -11.15 5.60 -14.43
N ARG A 56 -12.02 4.74 -14.94
CA ARG A 56 -13.46 5.06 -15.03
C ARG A 56 -14.10 5.19 -13.66
N LYS A 57 -13.72 4.33 -12.72
CA LYS A 57 -14.27 4.37 -11.36
C LYS A 57 -13.86 5.66 -10.65
N LEU A 58 -12.60 6.07 -10.79
CA LEU A 58 -12.09 7.27 -10.14
C LEU A 58 -12.48 8.56 -10.87
N GLY A 59 -12.65 8.48 -12.20
CA GLY A 59 -12.91 9.66 -13.01
C GLY A 59 -11.72 10.61 -13.14
N TRP A 60 -10.51 10.10 -12.94
CA TRP A 60 -9.29 10.91 -12.99
C TRP A 60 -8.72 10.99 -14.41
N ASP A 61 -8.22 12.17 -14.79
CA ASP A 61 -7.45 12.38 -16.01
C ASP A 61 -5.96 12.17 -15.74
N ASP A 62 -5.14 12.29 -16.80
CA ASP A 62 -3.69 12.09 -16.70
C ASP A 62 -3.05 13.04 -15.69
N GLN A 63 -3.50 14.29 -15.66
CA GLN A 63 -2.95 15.30 -14.75
C GLN A 63 -3.25 14.96 -13.30
N ARG A 64 -4.44 14.46 -13.03
CA ARG A 64 -4.85 14.08 -11.67
C ARG A 64 -4.06 12.88 -11.19
N ILE A 65 -3.83 11.89 -12.05
CA ILE A 65 -3.01 10.73 -11.74
C ILE A 65 -1.58 11.15 -11.43
N GLU A 66 -1.00 11.98 -12.28
CA GLU A 66 0.36 12.47 -12.08
C GLU A 66 0.51 13.24 -10.77
N LEU A 67 -0.44 14.11 -10.47
CA LEU A 67 -0.44 14.85 -9.21
C LEU A 67 -0.53 13.92 -8.01
N PHE A 68 -1.38 12.89 -8.08
CA PHE A 68 -1.51 11.92 -6.99
C PHE A 68 -0.20 11.18 -6.73
N ILE A 69 0.48 10.72 -7.80
CA ILE A 69 1.77 10.05 -7.68
C ILE A 69 2.82 10.96 -7.03
N LYS A 70 2.85 12.23 -7.42
CA LYS A 70 3.75 13.21 -6.80
C LYS A 70 3.45 13.39 -5.31
N GLN A 71 2.17 13.43 -4.95
CA GLN A 71 1.77 13.56 -3.54
C GLN A 71 2.18 12.33 -2.73
N LEU A 72 2.05 11.14 -3.29
CA LEU A 72 2.53 9.92 -2.63
C LEU A 72 4.03 9.99 -2.39
N TYR A 73 4.77 10.41 -3.41
CA TYR A 73 6.23 10.51 -3.32
C TYR A 73 6.66 11.48 -2.21
N ILE A 74 5.93 12.57 -2.04
CA ILE A 74 6.25 13.59 -1.04
C ILE A 74 5.81 13.18 0.37
N ARG A 75 4.62 12.58 0.49
CA ARG A 75 4.01 12.30 1.80
C ARG A 75 4.46 10.99 2.41
N ALA A 76 4.81 9.99 1.60
CA ALA A 76 5.27 8.71 2.08
C ALA A 76 6.78 8.71 2.27
N GLU A 77 7.27 7.80 3.10
CA GLU A 77 8.69 7.47 3.12
C GLU A 77 8.94 6.52 1.95
N VAL A 78 9.59 7.02 0.90
CA VAL A 78 9.87 6.22 -0.29
C VAL A 78 11.24 5.59 -0.15
N VAL A 79 11.27 4.26 -0.21
CA VAL A 79 12.51 3.50 -0.08
C VAL A 79 12.86 2.82 -1.39
N GLU A 80 14.16 2.63 -1.61
CA GLU A 80 14.68 1.89 -2.75
C GLU A 80 15.06 0.51 -2.28
N LEU A 81 14.51 -0.53 -2.93
CA LEU A 81 14.79 -1.90 -2.57
C LEU A 81 16.08 -2.35 -3.20
N GLY A 82 16.95 -3.00 -2.41
CA GLY A 82 18.08 -3.73 -2.93
C GLY A 82 17.65 -5.07 -3.51
N PRO A 83 18.58 -6.01 -3.72
CA PRO A 83 18.23 -7.36 -4.15
C PRO A 83 17.22 -7.97 -3.17
N ILE A 84 16.10 -8.48 -3.68
CA ILE A 84 15.04 -9.02 -2.84
C ILE A 84 15.44 -10.42 -2.36
N SER A 85 15.63 -10.55 -1.05
CA SER A 85 16.00 -11.81 -0.42
C SER A 85 14.88 -12.43 0.41
N VAL A 86 13.72 -11.77 0.47
CA VAL A 86 12.58 -12.26 1.23
C VAL A 86 11.93 -13.42 0.51
N ALA A 87 11.81 -14.56 1.18
CA ALA A 87 11.17 -15.75 0.61
C ALA A 87 9.66 -15.64 0.69
N VAL A 88 8.99 -15.65 -0.46
CA VAL A 88 7.54 -15.73 -0.57
C VAL A 88 7.20 -17.03 -1.28
N PRO A 89 6.63 -18.04 -0.56
CA PRO A 89 6.50 -19.40 -1.12
C PRO A 89 5.56 -19.51 -2.31
N ARG A 90 4.60 -18.62 -2.49
CA ARG A 90 3.51 -18.80 -3.46
C ARG A 90 3.44 -17.74 -4.54
N ASP A 91 3.82 -16.52 -4.23
CA ASP A 91 3.68 -15.41 -5.16
C ASP A 91 4.90 -14.49 -5.06
N LEU A 92 5.73 -14.52 -6.09
CA LEU A 92 6.91 -13.65 -6.17
C LEU A 92 6.53 -12.17 -6.28
N GLY A 93 5.29 -11.88 -6.73
CA GLY A 93 4.79 -10.51 -6.79
C GLY A 93 4.62 -9.85 -5.43
N ASP A 94 4.48 -10.65 -4.36
CA ASP A 94 4.35 -10.13 -2.99
C ASP A 94 5.70 -9.80 -2.35
N ALA A 95 6.80 -10.26 -2.92
CA ALA A 95 8.12 -10.04 -2.35
C ALA A 95 8.48 -8.55 -2.20
N PRO A 96 8.16 -7.66 -3.17
CA PRO A 96 8.44 -6.23 -3.00
C PRO A 96 7.76 -5.60 -1.79
N VAL A 97 6.54 -6.02 -1.44
CA VAL A 97 5.80 -5.49 -0.30
C VAL A 97 6.46 -5.93 1.01
N LEU A 98 6.86 -7.19 1.12
CA LEU A 98 7.58 -7.70 2.28
C LEU A 98 8.96 -7.08 2.40
N ALA A 99 9.66 -6.89 1.28
CA ALA A 99 10.95 -6.22 1.26
C ALA A 99 10.82 -4.75 1.71
N THR A 100 9.73 -4.10 1.36
CA THR A 100 9.45 -2.73 1.80
C THR A 100 9.27 -2.69 3.33
N LEU A 101 8.53 -3.65 3.87
CA LEU A 101 8.32 -3.77 5.31
C LEU A 101 9.68 -3.86 6.04
N ALA A 102 10.57 -4.69 5.54
CA ALA A 102 11.90 -4.88 6.15
C ALA A 102 12.81 -3.67 5.94
N THR A 103 12.88 -3.14 4.71
CA THR A 103 13.78 -2.04 4.37
C THR A 103 13.42 -0.76 5.10
N ALA A 104 12.15 -0.45 5.19
CA ALA A 104 11.66 0.74 5.87
C ALA A 104 11.58 0.55 7.39
N LYS A 105 11.77 -0.67 7.88
CA LYS A 105 11.60 -1.02 9.30
C LYS A 105 10.21 -0.60 9.78
N ALA A 106 9.20 -0.90 8.96
CA ALA A 106 7.84 -0.54 9.27
C ALA A 106 7.27 -1.43 10.37
N ASP A 107 6.27 -0.92 11.08
CA ASP A 107 5.67 -1.62 12.21
C ASP A 107 4.63 -2.64 11.78
N VAL A 108 3.98 -2.43 10.64
CA VAL A 108 2.91 -3.32 10.18
C VAL A 108 2.70 -3.20 8.68
N LEU A 109 2.33 -4.32 8.06
CA LEU A 109 1.85 -4.40 6.69
C LEU A 109 0.33 -4.65 6.73
N VAL A 110 -0.43 -3.80 6.06
CA VAL A 110 -1.88 -3.94 5.96
C VAL A 110 -2.24 -4.51 4.58
N THR A 111 -2.89 -5.64 4.56
CA THR A 111 -3.24 -6.35 3.34
C THR A 111 -4.49 -7.20 3.51
N GLY A 112 -5.21 -7.41 2.42
CA GLY A 112 -6.30 -8.39 2.36
C GLY A 112 -5.91 -9.66 1.62
N ASP A 113 -4.67 -9.76 1.14
CA ASP A 113 -4.20 -10.89 0.37
C ASP A 113 -3.96 -12.11 1.26
N GLY A 114 -4.64 -13.24 0.93
CA GLY A 114 -4.51 -14.47 1.70
C GLY A 114 -3.10 -15.03 1.75
N ASP A 115 -2.32 -14.90 0.68
CA ASP A 115 -0.95 -15.41 0.65
C ASP A 115 -0.03 -14.63 1.60
N LEU A 116 -0.24 -13.33 1.71
CA LEU A 116 0.50 -12.51 2.68
C LEU A 116 0.02 -12.78 4.09
N LEU A 117 -1.30 -12.88 4.29
CA LEU A 117 -1.87 -13.16 5.60
C LEU A 117 -1.41 -14.53 6.16
N ALA A 118 -1.10 -15.48 5.28
CA ALA A 118 -0.55 -16.77 5.69
C ALA A 118 0.83 -16.67 6.36
N LEU A 119 1.51 -15.52 6.23
CA LEU A 119 2.82 -15.28 6.82
C LEU A 119 2.76 -14.46 8.13
N ARG A 120 1.59 -14.36 8.73
CA ARG A 120 1.36 -13.52 9.94
C ARG A 120 2.19 -13.95 11.15
N ASP A 121 2.53 -15.21 11.23
CA ASP A 121 3.35 -15.72 12.33
C ASP A 121 4.83 -15.35 12.18
N LYS A 122 5.25 -14.90 11.00
CA LYS A 122 6.62 -14.49 10.72
C LYS A 122 6.79 -12.98 10.58
N TYR A 123 5.72 -12.27 10.20
CA TYR A 123 5.75 -10.83 9.91
C TYR A 123 4.55 -10.14 10.55
N PRO A 124 4.69 -8.86 10.92
CA PRO A 124 3.57 -8.07 11.49
C PRO A 124 2.58 -7.68 10.39
N ILE A 125 1.63 -8.55 10.09
CA ILE A 125 0.65 -8.37 9.03
C ILE A 125 -0.74 -8.32 9.63
N GLN A 126 -1.54 -7.33 9.20
CA GLN A 126 -2.93 -7.18 9.63
C GLN A 126 -3.85 -6.97 8.45
N THR A 127 -5.10 -7.38 8.59
CA THR A 127 -6.14 -7.03 7.63
C THR A 127 -6.53 -5.56 7.80
N PRO A 128 -7.15 -4.94 6.78
CA PRO A 128 -7.67 -3.57 6.94
C PRO A 128 -8.62 -3.43 8.13
N ALA A 129 -9.50 -4.42 8.34
CA ALA A 129 -10.44 -4.39 9.47
C ALA A 129 -9.71 -4.41 10.83
N GLU A 130 -8.68 -5.22 10.96
CA GLU A 130 -7.87 -5.28 12.17
C GLU A 130 -7.12 -3.97 12.40
N PHE A 131 -6.55 -3.42 11.34
CA PHE A 131 -5.77 -2.19 11.47
C PHE A 131 -6.63 -0.99 11.85
N VAL A 132 -7.83 -0.88 11.26
CA VAL A 132 -8.77 0.21 11.57
C VAL A 132 -9.11 0.26 13.06
N ARG A 133 -9.17 -0.88 13.72
CA ARG A 133 -9.45 -0.94 15.17
C ARG A 133 -8.37 -0.30 16.03
N ARG A 134 -7.18 -0.11 15.47
CA ARG A 134 -6.05 0.53 16.16
C ARG A 134 -6.06 2.04 16.02
N LEU A 135 -6.90 2.57 15.17
CA LEU A 135 -6.94 4.01 14.86
C LEU A 135 -7.95 4.77 15.79
#